data_9be46f2794474c5ac6d398c9f67de4ab
#
_entry.id   9be46f2794474c5ac6d398c9f67de4ab
#
_cell.length_a   1.000
_cell.length_b   1.000
_cell.length_c   1.000
_cell.angle_alpha   90.00
_cell.angle_beta   90.00
_cell.angle_gamma   90.00
#
_symmetry.space_group_name_H-M   'P 1'
#
loop_
_entity.id
_entity.type
_entity.pdbx_description
1 polymer ?
#
loop_
_entity_poly.entity_id
_entity_poly.type
_entity_poly.pdbx_seq_one_letter_code
_entity_poly.pdbx_strand_id
1 'polypeptide(L)'
;IPMMADSTLAESMEQTFDAVVLPGGPEGSVFLAQSEQVIAFVRRHDELGKYLCPICSAAARVLGGNGLLKGRRYVCSGELWRQVSDGVYVDADVVEDGNLISGRGLGKVFDFSLTVAARLQGDEAAAREHAEHIYYRW
;
A
#
# COMPACT_ATOMS: atom_id res chain seq x y z
N ILE A 1 21.89 -5.19 -1.75
CA ILE A 1 21.56 -6.06 -2.90
C ILE A 1 21.00 -5.16 -3.99
N PRO A 2 21.63 -5.09 -5.18
CA PRO A 2 21.07 -4.36 -6.30
C PRO A 2 19.77 -5.03 -6.76
N MET A 3 18.74 -4.22 -6.99
CA MET A 3 17.47 -4.67 -7.57
C MET A 3 17.20 -3.83 -8.82
N MET A 4 16.81 -4.48 -9.89
CA MET A 4 16.46 -3.84 -11.15
C MET A 4 14.94 -3.89 -11.32
N ALA A 5 14.33 -2.74 -11.66
CA ALA A 5 12.92 -2.72 -12.01
C ALA A 5 12.70 -3.31 -13.41
N ASP A 6 11.56 -3.96 -13.62
CA ASP A 6 11.17 -4.49 -14.92
C ASP A 6 10.77 -3.38 -15.91
N SER A 7 10.27 -2.26 -15.38
CA SER A 7 9.81 -1.09 -16.14
C SER A 7 9.96 0.19 -15.34
N THR A 8 10.03 1.31 -16.02
CA THR A 8 9.93 2.63 -15.40
C THR A 8 8.48 3.05 -15.23
N LEU A 9 8.23 4.00 -14.34
CA LEU A 9 6.89 4.57 -14.18
C LEU A 9 6.42 5.24 -15.49
N ALA A 10 7.31 5.93 -16.20
CA ALA A 10 6.98 6.59 -17.46
C ALA A 10 6.46 5.60 -18.52
N GLU A 11 7.07 4.42 -18.63
CA GLU A 11 6.63 3.36 -19.54
C GLU A 11 5.29 2.73 -19.13
N SER A 12 4.96 2.80 -17.83
CA SER A 12 3.76 2.18 -17.25
C SER A 12 2.61 3.16 -17.03
N MET A 13 2.80 4.47 -17.30
CA MET A 13 1.83 5.52 -16.95
C MET A 13 0.43 5.28 -17.51
N GLU A 14 0.32 4.76 -18.73
CA GLU A 14 -0.97 4.50 -19.38
C GLU A 14 -1.57 3.13 -19.03
N GLN A 15 -0.80 2.28 -18.36
CA GLN A 15 -1.29 0.97 -17.96
C GLN A 15 -2.17 1.06 -16.71
N THR A 16 -3.15 0.17 -16.60
CA THR A 16 -4.01 0.03 -15.42
C THR A 16 -3.73 -1.31 -14.76
N PHE A 17 -3.36 -1.26 -13.48
CA PHE A 17 -3.09 -2.43 -12.67
C PHE A 17 -4.23 -2.66 -11.68
N ASP A 18 -4.39 -3.89 -11.20
CA ASP A 18 -5.42 -4.21 -10.22
C ASP A 18 -5.06 -3.73 -8.80
N ALA A 19 -3.76 -3.58 -8.53
CA ALA A 19 -3.26 -2.98 -7.29
C ALA A 19 -2.00 -2.15 -7.54
N VAL A 20 -1.86 -1.07 -6.79
CA VAL A 20 -0.65 -0.26 -6.69
C VAL A 20 -0.06 -0.44 -5.30
N VAL A 21 1.08 -1.11 -5.21
CA VAL A 21 1.80 -1.29 -3.96
C VAL A 21 2.79 -0.14 -3.77
N LEU A 22 2.71 0.53 -2.63
CA LEU A 22 3.57 1.65 -2.29
C LEU A 22 4.50 1.24 -1.14
N PRO A 23 5.79 1.03 -1.40
CA PRO A 23 6.75 0.68 -0.36
C PRO A 23 7.01 1.86 0.58
N GLY A 24 7.44 1.54 1.79
CA GLY A 24 7.86 2.52 2.78
C GLY A 24 9.31 2.95 2.61
N GLY A 25 9.94 3.17 3.73
CA GLY A 25 11.31 3.64 3.84
C GLY A 25 11.39 5.14 4.16
N PRO A 26 12.41 5.54 4.94
CA PRO A 26 12.47 6.93 5.43
C PRO A 26 12.66 7.95 4.31
N GLU A 27 13.43 7.63 3.29
CA GLU A 27 13.68 8.50 2.13
C GLU A 27 12.77 8.14 0.95
N GLY A 28 12.62 6.84 0.64
CA GLY A 28 11.85 6.37 -0.51
C GLY A 28 10.41 6.85 -0.50
N SER A 29 9.73 6.80 0.64
CA SER A 29 8.35 7.28 0.75
C SER A 29 8.23 8.80 0.62
N VAL A 30 9.27 9.56 0.96
CA VAL A 30 9.33 11.02 0.72
C VAL A 30 9.45 11.30 -0.76
N PHE A 31 10.35 10.61 -1.47
CA PHE A 31 10.49 10.77 -2.92
C PHE A 31 9.22 10.38 -3.67
N LEU A 32 8.56 9.29 -3.28
CA LEU A 32 7.28 8.92 -3.86
C LEU A 32 6.22 9.99 -3.63
N ALA A 33 6.13 10.53 -2.40
CA ALA A 33 5.16 11.58 -2.05
C ALA A 33 5.35 12.89 -2.81
N GLN A 34 6.59 13.20 -3.19
CA GLN A 34 6.96 14.44 -3.91
C GLN A 34 6.88 14.30 -5.43
N SER A 35 6.76 13.09 -5.95
CA SER A 35 6.67 12.84 -7.39
C SER A 35 5.26 13.07 -7.92
N GLU A 36 5.07 14.13 -8.70
CA GLU A 36 3.79 14.43 -9.36
C GLU A 36 3.30 13.24 -10.22
N GLN A 37 4.21 12.54 -10.90
CA GLN A 37 3.88 11.38 -11.71
C GLN A 37 3.36 10.21 -10.86
N VAL A 38 4.00 9.93 -9.73
CA VAL A 38 3.55 8.90 -8.79
C VAL A 38 2.16 9.25 -8.26
N ILE A 39 1.96 10.48 -7.82
CA ILE A 39 0.68 10.92 -7.26
C ILE A 39 -0.44 10.88 -8.33
N ALA A 40 -0.16 11.30 -9.56
CA ALA A 40 -1.11 11.19 -10.66
C ALA A 40 -1.48 9.72 -10.96
N PHE A 41 -0.49 8.84 -10.99
CA PHE A 41 -0.69 7.41 -11.20
C PHE A 41 -1.54 6.77 -10.10
N VAL A 42 -1.23 7.05 -8.84
CA VAL A 42 -1.98 6.56 -7.67
C VAL A 42 -3.42 7.08 -7.67
N ARG A 43 -3.60 8.38 -7.91
CA ARG A 43 -4.93 9.00 -7.99
C ARG A 43 -5.81 8.37 -9.07
N ARG A 44 -5.25 8.16 -10.25
CA ARG A 44 -5.97 7.51 -11.35
C ARG A 44 -6.43 6.09 -10.99
N HIS A 45 -5.58 5.30 -10.34
CA HIS A 45 -5.94 3.96 -9.90
C HIS A 45 -7.01 3.99 -8.80
N ASP A 46 -6.93 4.95 -7.86
CA ASP A 46 -7.96 5.14 -6.83
C ASP A 46 -9.32 5.49 -7.46
N GLU A 47 -9.35 6.40 -8.43
CA GLU A 47 -10.56 6.80 -9.15
C GLU A 47 -11.18 5.64 -9.95
N LEU A 48 -10.36 4.71 -10.42
CA LEU A 48 -10.79 3.49 -11.09
C LEU A 48 -11.20 2.37 -10.12
N GLY A 49 -11.18 2.62 -8.81
CA GLY A 49 -11.51 1.63 -7.78
C GLY A 49 -10.49 0.50 -7.64
N LYS A 50 -9.27 0.70 -8.15
CA LYS A 50 -8.19 -0.27 -8.00
C LYS A 50 -7.58 -0.21 -6.60
N TYR A 51 -7.01 -1.31 -6.14
CA TYR A 51 -6.43 -1.36 -4.80
C TYR A 51 -5.22 -0.44 -4.66
N LEU A 52 -5.21 0.33 -3.59
CA LEU A 52 -4.04 1.07 -3.11
C LEU A 52 -3.49 0.33 -1.89
N CYS A 53 -2.23 -0.10 -1.98
CA CYS A 53 -1.61 -0.98 -1.00
C CYS A 53 -0.33 -0.35 -0.43
N PRO A 54 -0.43 0.70 0.42
CA PRO A 54 0.73 1.29 1.08
C PRO A 54 1.16 0.45 2.29
N ILE A 55 2.48 0.31 2.47
CA ILE A 55 3.05 -0.27 3.69
C ILE A 55 3.97 0.70 4.41
N CYS A 56 4.06 0.60 5.73
CA CYS A 56 4.98 1.35 6.58
C CYS A 56 4.66 2.87 6.54
N SER A 57 5.62 3.70 6.16
CA SER A 57 5.46 5.15 6.08
C SER A 57 4.63 5.63 4.88
N ALA A 58 4.39 4.77 3.89
CA ALA A 58 3.76 5.18 2.64
C ALA A 58 2.30 5.63 2.80
N ALA A 59 1.52 4.99 3.69
CA ALA A 59 0.15 5.41 3.92
C ALA A 59 0.05 6.86 4.40
N ALA A 60 0.88 7.24 5.37
CA ALA A 60 0.90 8.60 5.90
C ALA A 60 1.53 9.60 4.92
N ARG A 61 2.70 9.28 4.36
CA ARG A 61 3.47 10.22 3.55
C ARG A 61 2.95 10.37 2.14
N VAL A 62 2.69 9.24 1.45
CA VAL A 62 2.26 9.27 0.05
C VAL A 62 0.78 9.58 -0.04
N LEU A 63 -0.07 8.83 0.66
CA LEU A 63 -1.51 9.06 0.60
C LEU A 63 -1.95 10.24 1.47
N GLY A 64 -1.62 10.22 2.75
CA GLY A 64 -2.01 11.27 3.69
C GLY A 64 -1.44 12.63 3.33
N GLY A 65 -0.17 12.70 2.96
CA GLY A 65 0.49 13.93 2.53
C GLY A 65 -0.07 14.56 1.25
N ASN A 66 -0.85 13.80 0.46
CA ASN A 66 -1.44 14.24 -0.81
C ASN A 66 -2.97 14.20 -0.83
N GLY A 67 -3.62 14.08 0.33
CA GLY A 67 -5.09 14.09 0.42
C GLY A 67 -5.76 12.88 -0.24
N LEU A 68 -5.08 11.73 -0.27
CA LEU A 68 -5.55 10.52 -0.94
C LEU A 68 -6.10 9.45 0.02
N LEU A 69 -6.10 9.68 1.32
CA LEU A 69 -6.79 8.78 2.26
C LEU A 69 -8.31 8.99 2.23
N LYS A 70 -8.78 10.21 2.01
CA LYS A 70 -10.19 10.53 1.76
C LYS A 70 -11.13 10.01 2.87
N GLY A 71 -10.72 10.16 4.13
CA GLY A 71 -11.49 9.71 5.28
C GLY A 71 -11.41 8.22 5.59
N ARG A 72 -10.70 7.43 4.77
CA ARG A 72 -10.57 5.98 4.98
C ARG A 72 -9.74 5.67 6.22
N ARG A 73 -10.05 4.53 6.83
CA ARG A 73 -9.25 3.95 7.90
C ARG A 73 -7.94 3.41 7.34
N TYR A 74 -6.86 3.60 8.08
CA TYR A 74 -5.53 3.17 7.66
C TYR A 74 -4.62 2.89 8.85
N VAL A 75 -3.52 2.22 8.60
CA VAL A 75 -2.39 2.07 9.52
C VAL A 75 -1.10 2.53 8.84
N CYS A 76 -0.17 3.03 9.62
CA CYS A 76 1.18 3.38 9.19
C CYS A 76 2.19 3.11 10.30
N SER A 77 3.48 3.26 9.99
CA SER A 77 4.55 3.08 10.95
C SER A 77 4.67 4.26 11.93
N GLY A 78 5.04 3.93 13.14
CA GLY A 78 5.35 4.91 14.20
C GLY A 78 4.20 5.88 14.47
N GLU A 79 4.55 7.14 14.68
CA GLU A 79 3.60 8.22 14.97
C GLU A 79 3.33 9.14 13.77
N LEU A 80 3.65 8.69 12.54
CA LEU A 80 3.43 9.51 11.33
C LEU A 80 1.96 9.90 11.14
N TRP A 81 1.03 9.12 11.66
CA TRP A 81 -0.40 9.43 11.66
C TRP A 81 -0.74 10.78 12.29
N ARG A 82 0.08 11.27 13.22
CA ARG A 82 -0.12 12.59 13.86
C ARG A 82 -0.02 13.77 12.89
N GLN A 83 0.58 13.53 11.72
CA GLN A 83 0.77 14.54 10.67
C GLN A 83 -0.30 14.45 9.56
N VAL A 84 -1.24 13.52 9.71
CA VAL A 84 -2.27 13.22 8.70
C VAL A 84 -3.63 13.66 9.21
N SER A 85 -4.37 14.39 8.38
CA SER A 85 -5.69 14.93 8.72
C SER A 85 -6.84 14.36 7.87
N ASP A 86 -6.52 13.68 6.75
CA ASP A 86 -7.53 13.24 5.79
C ASP A 86 -7.91 11.74 5.91
N GLY A 87 -7.44 11.06 6.95
CA GLY A 87 -7.74 9.66 7.22
C GLY A 87 -7.94 9.36 8.70
N VAL A 88 -8.42 8.15 8.99
CA VAL A 88 -8.66 7.67 10.36
C VAL A 88 -7.63 6.60 10.71
N TYR A 89 -6.69 6.94 11.57
CA TYR A 89 -5.67 5.98 12.03
C TYR A 89 -6.30 4.87 12.88
N VAL A 90 -5.90 3.64 12.60
CA VAL A 90 -6.27 2.46 13.37
C VAL A 90 -4.99 1.75 13.84
N ASP A 91 -4.90 1.45 15.12
CA ASP A 91 -3.77 0.71 15.70
C ASP A 91 -3.95 -0.79 15.44
N ALA A 92 -3.51 -1.24 14.27
CA ALA A 92 -3.58 -2.62 13.82
C ALA A 92 -2.38 -2.98 12.94
N ASP A 93 -2.20 -4.24 12.63
CA ASP A 93 -1.10 -4.71 11.77
C ASP A 93 -1.38 -4.47 10.28
N VAL A 94 -2.63 -4.73 9.87
CA VAL A 94 -3.15 -4.48 8.52
C VAL A 94 -4.54 -3.87 8.66
N VAL A 95 -4.86 -2.87 7.88
CA VAL A 95 -6.18 -2.23 7.84
C VAL A 95 -6.69 -2.20 6.41
N GLU A 96 -7.93 -2.67 6.25
CA GLU A 96 -8.66 -2.62 4.98
C GLU A 96 -9.83 -1.65 5.10
N ASP A 97 -9.98 -0.79 4.12
CA ASP A 97 -11.15 0.09 4.00
C ASP A 97 -11.41 0.40 2.51
N GLY A 98 -12.49 -0.15 1.97
CA GLY A 98 -12.78 -0.07 0.55
C GLY A 98 -11.65 -0.67 -0.30
N ASN A 99 -11.09 0.13 -1.18
CA ASN A 99 -9.95 -0.25 -2.03
C ASN A 99 -8.57 0.07 -1.40
N LEU A 100 -8.53 0.47 -0.14
CA LEU A 100 -7.28 0.72 0.59
C LEU A 100 -6.92 -0.49 1.46
N ILE A 101 -5.72 -1.02 1.28
CA ILE A 101 -5.12 -2.06 2.13
C ILE A 101 -3.80 -1.51 2.64
N SER A 102 -3.72 -1.16 3.90
CA SER A 102 -2.51 -0.58 4.50
C SER A 102 -1.86 -1.53 5.49
N GLY A 103 -0.53 -1.62 5.45
CA GLY A 103 0.29 -2.42 6.34
C GLY A 103 1.13 -1.56 7.28
N ARG A 104 1.27 -1.98 8.55
CA ARG A 104 1.95 -1.21 9.59
C ARG A 104 3.43 -0.99 9.30
N GLY A 105 4.14 -2.02 8.90
CA GLY A 105 5.58 -1.92 8.71
C GLY A 105 6.25 -3.24 8.36
N LEU A 106 7.59 -3.22 8.32
CA LEU A 106 8.41 -4.32 7.84
C LEU A 106 8.09 -5.67 8.54
N GLY A 107 7.91 -5.68 9.85
CA GLY A 107 7.60 -6.90 10.61
C GLY A 107 6.21 -7.50 10.30
N LYS A 108 5.38 -6.80 9.52
CA LYS A 108 4.02 -7.22 9.14
C LYS A 108 3.86 -7.38 7.62
N VAL A 109 4.98 -7.50 6.90
CA VAL A 109 4.97 -7.59 5.45
C VAL A 109 4.27 -8.86 4.95
N PHE A 110 4.38 -9.99 5.67
CA PHE A 110 3.68 -11.22 5.27
C PHE A 110 2.18 -11.08 5.44
N ASP A 111 1.70 -10.58 6.59
CA ASP A 111 0.28 -10.33 6.81
C ASP A 111 -0.30 -9.38 5.75
N PHE A 112 0.41 -8.30 5.47
CA PHE A 112 0.04 -7.34 4.43
C PHE A 112 0.00 -7.98 3.04
N SER A 113 1.06 -8.68 2.64
CA SER A 113 1.17 -9.26 1.30
C SER A 113 0.13 -10.36 1.05
N LEU A 114 -0.11 -11.20 2.05
CA LEU A 114 -1.13 -12.25 1.97
C LEU A 114 -2.53 -11.67 1.91
N THR A 115 -2.80 -10.59 2.65
CA THR A 115 -4.08 -9.86 2.55
C THR A 115 -4.28 -9.29 1.14
N VAL A 116 -3.27 -8.63 0.57
CA VAL A 116 -3.33 -8.12 -0.82
C VAL A 116 -3.57 -9.26 -1.80
N ALA A 117 -2.82 -10.37 -1.68
CA ALA A 117 -2.98 -11.54 -2.55
C ALA A 117 -4.39 -12.13 -2.46
N ALA A 118 -4.94 -12.28 -1.25
CA ALA A 118 -6.29 -12.79 -1.05
C ALA A 118 -7.36 -11.92 -1.74
N ARG A 119 -7.21 -10.60 -1.68
CA ARG A 119 -8.15 -9.67 -2.33
C ARG A 119 -8.02 -9.68 -3.84
N LEU A 120 -6.79 -9.75 -4.37
CA LEU A 120 -6.54 -9.83 -5.81
C LEU A 120 -7.06 -11.15 -6.43
N GLN A 121 -6.92 -12.24 -5.70
CA GLN A 121 -7.40 -13.56 -6.14
C GLN A 121 -8.92 -13.73 -5.91
N GLY A 122 -9.50 -12.96 -5.01
CA GLY A 122 -10.87 -13.18 -4.54
C GLY A 122 -11.03 -14.50 -3.77
N ASP A 123 -9.94 -15.05 -3.24
CA ASP A 123 -9.87 -16.35 -2.58
C ASP A 123 -8.90 -16.32 -1.38
N GLU A 124 -9.46 -16.24 -0.19
CA GLU A 124 -8.68 -16.27 1.05
C GLU A 124 -8.07 -17.65 1.33
N ALA A 125 -8.73 -18.73 0.90
CA ALA A 125 -8.21 -20.08 1.10
C ALA A 125 -6.92 -20.31 0.29
N ALA A 126 -6.85 -19.82 -0.94
CA ALA A 126 -5.63 -19.88 -1.74
C ALA A 126 -4.48 -19.09 -1.10
N ALA A 127 -4.75 -17.93 -0.50
CA ALA A 127 -3.74 -17.17 0.23
C ALA A 127 -3.27 -17.89 1.49
N ARG A 128 -4.16 -18.60 2.21
CA ARG A 128 -3.79 -19.44 3.36
C ARG A 128 -2.92 -20.63 2.95
N GLU A 129 -3.28 -21.33 1.88
CA GLU A 129 -2.46 -22.42 1.33
C GLU A 129 -1.05 -21.92 0.99
N HIS A 130 -0.95 -20.72 0.42
CA HIS A 130 0.33 -20.10 0.11
C HIS A 130 1.14 -19.76 1.38
N ALA A 131 0.47 -19.27 2.41
CA ALA A 131 1.08 -19.00 3.71
C ALA A 131 1.62 -20.31 4.35
N GLU A 132 0.84 -21.39 4.32
CA GLU A 132 1.25 -22.72 4.82
C GLU A 132 2.46 -23.24 4.05
N HIS A 133 2.50 -23.06 2.72
CA HIS A 133 3.61 -23.50 1.88
C HIS A 133 4.93 -22.83 2.27
N ILE A 134 4.91 -21.58 2.72
CA ILE A 134 6.09 -20.86 3.20
C ILE A 134 6.27 -20.96 4.73
N TYR A 135 5.54 -21.85 5.39
CA TYR A 135 5.55 -22.06 6.85
C TYR A 135 5.18 -20.81 7.67
N TYR A 136 4.34 -19.95 7.13
CA TYR A 136 3.84 -18.78 7.82
C TYR A 136 2.42 -19.00 8.38
N ARG A 137 2.20 -18.62 9.63
CA ARG A 137 0.85 -18.67 10.26
C ARG A 137 0.13 -17.35 9.99
N TRP A 138 -0.81 -17.40 9.10
CA TRP A 138 -1.64 -16.26 8.70
C TRP A 138 -3.10 -16.40 9.09
#